data_28104f49dbafbd8241b0fc8b00eecbf6
#
_entry.id   28104f49dbafbd8241b0fc8b00eecbf6
#
_cell.length_a   1.000
_cell.length_b   1.000
_cell.length_c   1.000
_cell.angle_alpha   90.00
_cell.angle_beta   90.00
_cell.angle_gamma   90.00
#
_symmetry.space_group_name_H-M   'P 1'
#
loop_
_entity.id
_entity.type
_entity.pdbx_description
1 polymer ?
#
loop_
_entity_poly.entity_id
_entity_poly.type
_entity_poly.pdbx_seq_one_letter_code
_entity_poly.pdbx_strand_id
1 'polypeptide(L)'
;MPKPIKPIKFKTMNKTAIIIKREYLTRVRKKSFIIMTILAPLLMASMVILIPVIMLSGDKDYKKIAIVEDKTDIFKNIIPDTRNEKFIYLDGANINDLITTFEDAGYFGVLYLSPEALNNPILYSKKQPDIGLLEHISGSMKKEIERQKLLTYNIQNLDSILTQIRTNVSVSTKLVDEAGKTTETSTGIAMALAYIGGLLMYML
;
A
#
# COMPACT_ATOMS: atom_id res chain seq x y z
N MET A 1 61.44 -51.69 -43.72
CA MET A 1 60.75 -51.88 -42.42
C MET A 1 59.53 -51.03 -42.41
N PRO A 2 58.32 -51.56 -42.35
CA PRO A 2 57.09 -50.78 -42.31
C PRO A 2 56.89 -50.18 -40.90
N LYS A 3 56.50 -48.92 -40.80
CA LYS A 3 56.20 -48.22 -39.56
C LYS A 3 54.96 -48.81 -38.84
N PRO A 4 54.96 -49.00 -37.54
CA PRO A 4 53.80 -49.54 -36.82
C PRO A 4 52.66 -48.50 -36.84
N ILE A 5 51.47 -48.98 -37.23
CA ILE A 5 50.23 -48.23 -37.25
C ILE A 5 49.79 -48.00 -35.78
N LYS A 6 49.73 -46.72 -35.37
CA LYS A 6 49.22 -46.35 -34.01
C LYS A 6 47.75 -46.74 -33.89
N PRO A 7 47.35 -47.41 -32.79
CA PRO A 7 45.96 -47.76 -32.59
C PRO A 7 45.11 -46.50 -32.37
N ILE A 8 44.02 -46.38 -33.12
CA ILE A 8 43.05 -45.29 -32.95
C ILE A 8 42.33 -45.52 -31.61
N LYS A 9 42.64 -44.66 -30.60
CA LYS A 9 41.87 -44.64 -29.34
C LYS A 9 40.45 -44.17 -29.61
N PHE A 10 39.51 -45.05 -29.74
CA PHE A 10 38.11 -44.74 -29.70
C PHE A 10 37.76 -44.25 -28.28
N LYS A 11 37.46 -42.97 -28.14
CA LYS A 11 36.98 -42.37 -26.90
C LYS A 11 35.61 -43.01 -26.58
N THR A 12 35.60 -43.93 -25.64
CA THR A 12 34.34 -44.57 -25.17
C THR A 12 33.45 -43.52 -24.56
N MET A 13 32.54 -42.96 -25.35
CA MET A 13 31.52 -42.06 -24.82
C MET A 13 30.57 -42.91 -23.97
N ASN A 14 30.43 -42.53 -22.69
CA ASN A 14 29.48 -43.16 -21.77
C ASN A 14 28.09 -43.21 -22.39
N LYS A 15 27.54 -44.44 -22.57
CA LYS A 15 26.20 -44.65 -23.16
C LYS A 15 25.15 -43.80 -22.44
N THR A 16 25.27 -43.63 -21.12
CA THR A 16 24.41 -42.80 -20.29
C THR A 16 24.48 -41.31 -20.70
N ALA A 17 25.69 -40.79 -21.01
CA ALA A 17 25.85 -39.37 -21.42
C ALA A 17 25.18 -39.11 -22.79
N ILE A 18 25.20 -40.09 -23.70
CA ILE A 18 24.54 -40.01 -25.00
C ILE A 18 23.01 -39.97 -24.82
N ILE A 19 22.48 -40.83 -23.95
CA ILE A 19 21.04 -40.88 -23.67
C ILE A 19 20.58 -39.55 -23.00
N ILE A 20 21.29 -39.09 -22.00
CA ILE A 20 20.97 -37.82 -21.33
C ILE A 20 21.00 -36.65 -22.33
N LYS A 21 22.03 -36.58 -23.16
CA LYS A 21 22.16 -35.52 -24.16
C LYS A 21 21.02 -35.54 -25.18
N ARG A 22 20.62 -36.75 -25.63
CA ARG A 22 19.49 -36.92 -26.55
C ARG A 22 18.17 -36.47 -25.92
N GLU A 23 17.88 -36.93 -24.70
CA GLU A 23 16.68 -36.58 -23.96
C GLU A 23 16.62 -35.06 -23.67
N TYR A 24 17.71 -34.50 -23.23
CA TYR A 24 17.82 -33.05 -22.96
C TYR A 24 17.56 -32.22 -24.22
N LEU A 25 18.25 -32.52 -25.32
CA LEU A 25 18.08 -31.82 -26.61
C LEU A 25 16.67 -31.97 -27.19
N THR A 26 16.04 -33.11 -26.97
CA THR A 26 14.66 -33.38 -27.46
C THR A 26 13.65 -32.50 -26.69
N ARG A 27 13.87 -32.28 -25.40
CA ARG A 27 12.98 -31.44 -24.56
C ARG A 27 13.24 -29.94 -24.77
N VAL A 28 14.50 -29.52 -24.75
CA VAL A 28 14.88 -28.13 -24.87
C VAL A 28 14.58 -27.53 -26.26
N ARG A 29 14.64 -28.37 -27.32
CA ARG A 29 14.29 -27.95 -28.70
C ARG A 29 12.80 -27.85 -28.99
N LYS A 30 11.94 -28.30 -28.08
CA LYS A 30 10.50 -28.11 -28.29
C LYS A 30 10.18 -26.60 -28.23
N LYS A 31 9.48 -26.11 -29.23
CA LYS A 31 9.05 -24.68 -29.28
C LYS A 31 8.31 -24.26 -28.02
N SER A 32 7.45 -25.16 -27.50
CA SER A 32 6.71 -24.98 -26.26
C SER A 32 7.64 -24.76 -25.06
N PHE A 33 8.75 -25.48 -24.94
CA PHE A 33 9.71 -25.33 -23.84
C PHE A 33 10.41 -23.95 -23.91
N ILE A 34 10.89 -23.57 -25.12
CA ILE A 34 11.57 -22.29 -25.32
C ILE A 34 10.63 -21.14 -25.03
N ILE A 35 9.39 -21.22 -25.52
CA ILE A 35 8.38 -20.18 -25.30
C ILE A 35 8.10 -20.05 -23.79
N MET A 36 7.83 -21.16 -23.08
CA MET A 36 7.54 -21.12 -21.65
C MET A 36 8.71 -20.62 -20.82
N THR A 37 9.95 -21.02 -21.17
CA THR A 37 11.16 -20.60 -20.43
C THR A 37 11.44 -19.11 -20.55
N ILE A 38 11.06 -18.48 -21.67
CA ILE A 38 11.23 -17.04 -21.88
C ILE A 38 9.97 -16.29 -21.41
N LEU A 39 8.79 -16.81 -21.70
CA LEU A 39 7.52 -16.15 -21.43
C LEU A 39 7.23 -16.06 -19.93
N ALA A 40 7.54 -17.09 -19.14
CA ALA A 40 7.26 -17.08 -17.71
C ALA A 40 8.02 -15.96 -16.95
N PRO A 41 9.34 -15.80 -17.09
CA PRO A 41 10.04 -14.67 -16.48
C PRO A 41 9.57 -13.30 -17.00
N LEU A 42 9.24 -13.22 -18.31
CA LEU A 42 8.73 -12.00 -18.91
C LEU A 42 7.37 -11.59 -18.32
N LEU A 43 6.48 -12.56 -18.14
CA LEU A 43 5.17 -12.34 -17.49
C LEU A 43 5.35 -11.92 -16.03
N MET A 44 6.25 -12.57 -15.28
CA MET A 44 6.55 -12.15 -13.90
C MET A 44 7.10 -10.72 -13.84
N ALA A 45 8.06 -10.40 -14.70
CA ALA A 45 8.62 -9.05 -14.78
C ALA A 45 7.57 -8.01 -15.19
N SER A 46 6.70 -8.34 -16.16
CA SER A 46 5.62 -7.45 -16.57
C SER A 46 4.62 -7.20 -15.44
N MET A 47 4.32 -8.20 -14.62
CA MET A 47 3.40 -8.08 -13.49
C MET A 47 3.94 -7.15 -12.40
N VAL A 48 5.26 -7.23 -12.12
CA VAL A 48 5.94 -6.34 -11.18
C VAL A 48 5.90 -4.87 -11.64
N ILE A 49 5.95 -4.63 -12.95
CA ILE A 49 5.90 -3.28 -13.53
C ILE A 49 4.45 -2.81 -13.70
N LEU A 50 3.54 -3.69 -14.09
CA LEU A 50 2.15 -3.35 -14.42
C LEU A 50 1.36 -2.92 -13.19
N ILE A 51 1.57 -3.58 -12.03
CA ILE A 51 0.87 -3.25 -10.80
C ILE A 51 1.14 -1.81 -10.34
N PRO A 52 2.38 -1.33 -10.21
CA PRO A 52 2.65 0.08 -9.91
C PRO A 52 2.12 1.04 -10.97
N VAL A 53 2.22 0.69 -12.25
CA VAL A 53 1.71 1.53 -13.35
C VAL A 53 0.19 1.68 -13.26
N ILE A 54 -0.56 0.60 -13.00
CA ILE A 54 -2.01 0.66 -12.79
C ILE A 54 -2.35 1.46 -11.53
N MET A 55 -1.61 1.28 -10.43
CA MET A 55 -1.80 2.05 -9.20
C MET A 55 -1.54 3.55 -9.39
N LEU A 56 -0.56 3.89 -10.21
CA LEU A 56 -0.23 5.29 -10.54
C LEU A 56 -1.16 5.89 -11.60
N SER A 57 -1.77 5.04 -12.44
CA SER A 57 -2.70 5.44 -13.52
C SER A 57 -4.17 5.37 -13.10
N GLY A 58 -4.45 4.77 -11.92
CA GLY A 58 -5.80 4.77 -11.33
C GLY A 58 -6.31 6.20 -11.27
N ASP A 59 -7.56 6.40 -11.65
CA ASP A 59 -8.23 7.70 -11.67
C ASP A 59 -7.85 8.45 -10.40
N LYS A 60 -7.16 9.57 -10.60
CA LYS A 60 -6.86 10.54 -9.55
C LYS A 60 -8.15 11.29 -9.25
N ASP A 61 -9.16 10.54 -8.78
CA ASP A 61 -10.37 11.14 -8.27
C ASP A 61 -9.96 12.14 -7.21
N TYR A 62 -10.19 13.40 -7.51
CA TYR A 62 -9.92 14.51 -6.62
C TYR A 62 -10.78 14.33 -5.37
N LYS A 63 -10.14 13.88 -4.29
CA LYS A 63 -10.82 13.57 -3.04
C LYS A 63 -11.00 14.83 -2.21
N LYS A 64 -12.25 15.21 -1.98
CA LYS A 64 -12.58 16.23 -1.01
C LYS A 64 -12.84 15.57 0.33
N ILE A 65 -12.08 15.92 1.35
CA ILE A 65 -12.22 15.40 2.70
C ILE A 65 -12.74 16.54 3.60
N ALA A 66 -13.90 16.32 4.19
CA ALA A 66 -14.41 17.25 5.19
C ALA A 66 -13.71 16.98 6.52
N ILE A 67 -13.25 18.02 7.20
CA ILE A 67 -12.66 17.93 8.54
C ILE A 67 -13.63 18.57 9.53
N VAL A 68 -13.98 17.79 10.56
CA VAL A 68 -14.77 18.26 11.70
C VAL A 68 -13.91 18.15 12.95
N GLU A 69 -13.66 19.26 13.57
CA GLU A 69 -12.90 19.36 14.82
C GLU A 69 -13.83 19.72 15.96
N ASP A 70 -13.82 18.97 17.07
CA ASP A 70 -14.63 19.26 18.23
C ASP A 70 -13.85 20.14 19.21
N LYS A 71 -14.20 21.43 19.25
CA LYS A 71 -13.84 22.45 20.29
C LYS A 71 -12.39 22.91 20.41
N THR A 72 -11.45 22.49 19.58
CA THR A 72 -10.04 22.80 19.85
C THR A 72 -9.39 23.77 18.88
N ASP A 73 -9.86 23.90 17.65
CA ASP A 73 -9.26 24.74 16.58
C ASP A 73 -7.72 24.54 16.40
N ILE A 74 -7.17 23.49 17.01
CA ILE A 74 -5.72 23.23 17.04
C ILE A 74 -5.24 22.77 15.65
N PHE A 75 -6.08 22.03 14.95
CA PHE A 75 -5.71 21.43 13.66
C PHE A 75 -6.23 22.19 12.45
N LYS A 76 -6.75 23.40 12.66
CA LYS A 76 -7.25 24.23 11.56
C LYS A 76 -6.12 24.57 10.58
N ASN A 77 -6.33 24.20 9.33
CA ASN A 77 -5.38 24.40 8.21
C ASN A 77 -4.01 23.70 8.34
N ILE A 78 -3.90 22.64 9.14
CA ILE A 78 -2.63 21.94 9.34
C ILE A 78 -2.38 20.89 8.28
N ILE A 79 -3.43 20.27 7.77
CA ILE A 79 -3.31 19.27 6.71
C ILE A 79 -3.31 20.01 5.36
N PRO A 80 -2.16 20.08 4.67
CA PRO A 80 -2.09 20.81 3.41
C PRO A 80 -2.80 20.06 2.29
N ASP A 81 -3.41 20.80 1.39
CA ASP A 81 -3.98 20.24 0.17
C ASP A 81 -2.89 19.60 -0.70
N THR A 82 -3.21 18.49 -1.35
CA THR A 82 -2.35 17.80 -2.30
C THR A 82 -2.94 17.92 -3.72
N ARG A 83 -2.24 17.44 -4.73
CA ARG A 83 -2.76 17.45 -6.12
C ARG A 83 -4.10 16.72 -6.27
N ASN A 84 -4.32 15.68 -5.46
CA ASN A 84 -5.47 14.79 -5.57
C ASN A 84 -6.41 14.86 -4.36
N GLU A 85 -6.06 15.67 -3.33
CA GLU A 85 -6.77 15.71 -2.05
C GLU A 85 -6.97 17.16 -1.63
N LYS A 86 -8.19 17.49 -1.25
CA LYS A 86 -8.54 18.78 -0.69
C LYS A 86 -9.21 18.61 0.67
N PHE A 87 -8.72 19.33 1.64
CA PHE A 87 -9.21 19.30 3.00
C PHE A 87 -10.05 20.54 3.28
N ILE A 88 -11.31 20.32 3.66
CA ILE A 88 -12.29 21.39 3.89
C ILE A 88 -12.71 21.34 5.35
N TYR A 89 -12.36 22.36 6.09
CA TYR A 89 -12.72 22.50 7.50
C TYR A 89 -14.14 23.00 7.65
N LEU A 90 -14.96 22.25 8.38
CA LEU A 90 -16.36 22.57 8.63
C LEU A 90 -16.54 22.94 10.11
N ASP A 91 -16.56 24.22 10.40
CA ASP A 91 -16.74 24.71 11.77
C ASP A 91 -18.15 24.45 12.26
N GLY A 92 -18.30 23.83 13.43
CA GLY A 92 -19.60 23.62 14.08
C GLY A 92 -20.51 22.58 13.42
N ALA A 93 -20.03 21.81 12.46
CA ALA A 93 -20.81 20.75 11.84
C ALA A 93 -21.05 19.59 12.82
N ASN A 94 -22.28 19.07 12.84
CA ASN A 94 -22.60 17.88 13.62
C ASN A 94 -22.08 16.64 12.88
N ILE A 95 -21.17 15.90 13.52
CA ILE A 95 -20.56 14.71 12.94
C ILE A 95 -21.60 13.63 12.54
N ASN A 96 -22.64 13.44 13.36
CA ASN A 96 -23.64 12.41 13.11
C ASN A 96 -24.48 12.69 11.85
N ASP A 97 -24.79 13.95 11.61
CA ASP A 97 -25.53 14.35 10.41
C ASP A 97 -24.63 14.25 9.17
N LEU A 98 -23.37 14.64 9.34
CA LEU A 98 -22.41 14.64 8.23
C LEU A 98 -22.03 13.22 7.78
N ILE A 99 -21.93 12.25 8.68
CA ILE A 99 -21.65 10.83 8.35
C ILE A 99 -22.71 10.26 7.41
N THR A 100 -23.94 10.73 7.47
CA THR A 100 -25.03 10.23 6.61
C THR A 100 -25.13 10.97 5.28
N THR A 101 -24.64 12.21 5.20
CA THR A 101 -24.88 13.11 4.06
C THR A 101 -23.62 13.52 3.30
N PHE A 102 -22.42 13.12 3.76
CA PHE A 102 -21.17 13.61 3.18
C PHE A 102 -21.00 13.28 1.69
N GLU A 103 -21.52 12.14 1.23
CA GLU A 103 -21.42 11.75 -0.16
C GLU A 103 -22.31 12.63 -1.06
N ASP A 104 -23.54 12.92 -0.63
CA ASP A 104 -24.46 13.81 -1.34
C ASP A 104 -23.89 15.23 -1.41
N ALA A 105 -23.09 15.62 -0.42
CA ALA A 105 -22.34 16.87 -0.41
C ALA A 105 -21.05 16.83 -1.27
N GLY A 106 -20.74 15.69 -1.90
CA GLY A 106 -19.60 15.52 -2.79
C GLY A 106 -18.27 15.32 -2.07
N TYR A 107 -18.29 14.86 -0.81
CA TYR A 107 -17.07 14.50 -0.06
C TYR A 107 -16.76 13.02 -0.21
N PHE A 108 -15.46 12.71 -0.32
CA PHE A 108 -14.96 11.33 -0.28
C PHE A 108 -15.11 10.72 1.13
N GLY A 109 -14.96 11.55 2.15
CA GLY A 109 -15.07 11.14 3.55
C GLY A 109 -15.01 12.31 4.51
N VAL A 110 -15.21 11.99 5.79
CA VAL A 110 -15.19 12.94 6.91
C VAL A 110 -14.10 12.53 7.89
N LEU A 111 -13.13 13.41 8.11
CA LEU A 111 -12.11 13.25 9.14
C LEU A 111 -12.60 13.91 10.42
N TYR A 112 -12.84 13.11 11.44
CA TYR A 112 -13.25 13.57 12.75
C TYR A 112 -12.08 13.64 13.72
N LEU A 113 -11.88 14.82 14.31
CA LEU A 113 -10.81 15.13 15.26
C LEU A 113 -11.44 15.41 16.62
N SER A 114 -11.37 14.44 17.55
CA SER A 114 -11.84 14.61 18.92
C SER A 114 -10.69 15.04 19.83
N PRO A 115 -10.93 15.96 20.78
CA PRO A 115 -9.93 16.36 21.78
C PRO A 115 -9.39 15.19 22.61
N GLU A 116 -10.23 14.21 22.87
CA GLU A 116 -9.88 13.03 23.66
C GLU A 116 -9.06 11.99 22.85
N ALA A 117 -9.16 12.03 21.53
CA ALA A 117 -8.54 11.08 20.61
C ALA A 117 -7.61 11.75 19.58
N LEU A 118 -6.90 12.81 19.99
CA LEU A 118 -5.99 13.55 19.10
C LEU A 118 -4.93 12.66 18.44
N ASN A 119 -4.50 11.59 19.12
CA ASN A 119 -3.53 10.63 18.58
C ASN A 119 -4.17 9.56 17.70
N ASN A 120 -5.48 9.51 17.61
CA ASN A 120 -6.22 8.50 16.86
C ASN A 120 -7.44 9.10 16.14
N PRO A 121 -7.23 9.96 15.12
CA PRO A 121 -8.30 10.55 14.32
C PRO A 121 -9.08 9.45 13.59
N ILE A 122 -10.37 9.69 13.38
CA ILE A 122 -11.25 8.74 12.70
C ILE A 122 -11.64 9.30 11.34
N LEU A 123 -11.33 8.55 10.28
CA LEU A 123 -11.77 8.84 8.92
C LEU A 123 -12.98 7.97 8.58
N TYR A 124 -14.14 8.61 8.41
CA TYR A 124 -15.37 7.98 7.91
C TYR A 124 -15.40 8.09 6.39
N SER A 125 -15.53 6.97 5.69
CA SER A 125 -15.62 6.92 4.23
C SER A 125 -16.47 5.75 3.76
N LYS A 126 -17.07 5.83 2.57
CA LYS A 126 -17.77 4.69 1.95
C LYS A 126 -16.81 3.77 1.21
N LYS A 127 -15.77 4.33 0.61
CA LYS A 127 -14.74 3.59 -0.11
C LYS A 127 -13.49 3.45 0.76
N GLN A 128 -12.78 2.34 0.61
CA GLN A 128 -11.50 2.15 1.28
C GLN A 128 -10.52 3.25 0.90
N PRO A 129 -10.00 4.03 1.86
CA PRO A 129 -8.97 5.03 1.57
C PRO A 129 -7.65 4.36 1.21
N ASP A 130 -6.87 5.00 0.36
CA ASP A 130 -5.52 4.54 0.06
C ASP A 130 -4.56 4.84 1.22
N ILE A 131 -3.43 4.11 1.22
CA ILE A 131 -2.41 4.25 2.27
C ILE A 131 -1.78 5.65 2.24
N GLY A 132 -1.59 6.22 1.04
CA GLY A 132 -0.99 7.55 0.89
C GLY A 132 -1.81 8.64 1.59
N LEU A 133 -3.14 8.62 1.45
CA LEU A 133 -4.03 9.53 2.17
C LEU A 133 -3.90 9.38 3.69
N LEU A 134 -3.88 8.15 4.19
CA LEU A 134 -3.75 7.89 5.64
C LEU A 134 -2.39 8.37 6.19
N GLU A 135 -1.30 8.12 5.45
CA GLU A 135 0.04 8.59 5.80
C GLU A 135 0.15 10.11 5.76
N HIS A 136 -0.49 10.76 4.77
CA HIS A 136 -0.51 12.20 4.66
C HIS A 136 -1.21 12.86 5.86
N ILE A 137 -2.40 12.36 6.23
CA ILE A 137 -3.15 12.83 7.40
C ILE A 137 -2.34 12.61 8.68
N SER A 138 -1.89 11.36 8.92
CA SER A 138 -1.17 11.01 10.14
C SER A 138 0.14 11.76 10.29
N GLY A 139 0.88 11.94 9.19
CA GLY A 139 2.15 12.68 9.17
C GLY A 139 1.98 14.17 9.44
N SER A 140 0.93 14.79 8.91
CA SER A 140 0.62 16.21 9.16
C SER A 140 0.19 16.44 10.61
N MET A 141 -0.69 15.58 11.12
CA MET A 141 -1.14 15.66 12.51
C MET A 141 0.00 15.40 13.50
N LYS A 142 0.83 14.39 13.23
CA LYS A 142 2.00 14.08 14.06
C LYS A 142 2.91 15.29 14.23
N LYS A 143 3.25 15.97 13.13
CA LYS A 143 4.09 17.18 13.16
C LYS A 143 3.49 18.26 14.04
N GLU A 144 2.19 18.48 13.96
CA GLU A 144 1.54 19.51 14.77
C GLU A 144 1.48 19.14 16.25
N ILE A 145 1.13 17.89 16.57
CA ILE A 145 1.14 17.41 17.96
C ILE A 145 2.54 17.51 18.57
N GLU A 146 3.58 17.14 17.82
CA GLU A 146 4.96 17.28 18.26
C GLU A 146 5.33 18.76 18.47
N ARG A 147 4.91 19.65 17.56
CA ARG A 147 5.10 21.11 17.71
C ARG A 147 4.42 21.66 18.97
N GLN A 148 3.17 21.28 19.22
CA GLN A 148 2.44 21.70 20.43
C GLN A 148 3.12 21.21 21.71
N LYS A 149 3.60 19.98 21.73
CA LYS A 149 4.36 19.43 22.86
C LYS A 149 5.65 20.20 23.09
N LEU A 150 6.39 20.54 22.02
CA LEU A 150 7.62 21.34 22.12
C LEU A 150 7.38 22.73 22.71
N LEU A 151 6.26 23.36 22.35
CA LEU A 151 5.90 24.67 22.91
C LEU A 151 5.56 24.59 24.40
N THR A 152 5.09 23.47 24.89
CA THR A 152 4.73 23.26 26.30
C THR A 152 5.96 22.95 27.16
N TYR A 153 7.03 22.42 26.59
CA TYR A 153 8.25 22.08 27.33
C TYR A 153 9.29 23.19 27.28
N ASN A 154 9.68 23.70 28.44
CA ASN A 154 10.81 24.64 28.58
C ASN A 154 12.13 23.87 28.40
N ILE A 155 12.85 24.09 27.30
CA ILE A 155 13.91 23.21 26.72
C ILE A 155 15.17 23.20 27.61
N GLN A 156 15.21 22.39 28.67
CA GLN A 156 16.45 22.11 29.41
C GLN A 156 17.01 20.68 29.32
N ASN A 157 16.24 19.73 28.79
CA ASN A 157 16.66 18.31 28.62
C ASN A 157 16.20 17.71 27.29
N LEU A 158 16.96 18.01 26.23
CA LEU A 158 16.59 17.68 24.85
C LEU A 158 16.36 16.18 24.61
N ASP A 159 17.21 15.30 25.17
CA ASP A 159 17.13 13.85 24.94
C ASP A 159 15.90 13.20 25.59
N SER A 160 15.54 13.59 26.80
CA SER A 160 14.35 13.09 27.47
C SER A 160 13.06 13.61 26.80
N ILE A 161 13.08 14.84 26.34
CA ILE A 161 11.98 15.49 25.62
C ILE A 161 11.75 14.81 24.27
N LEU A 162 12.79 14.58 23.47
CA LEU A 162 12.69 13.87 22.17
C LEU A 162 12.10 12.47 22.30
N THR A 163 12.35 11.79 23.42
CA THR A 163 11.78 10.48 23.69
C THR A 163 10.30 10.57 24.07
N GLN A 164 9.90 11.58 24.82
CA GLN A 164 8.52 11.78 25.28
C GLN A 164 7.59 12.37 24.22
N ILE A 165 8.10 13.21 23.30
CA ILE A 165 7.31 13.83 22.24
C ILE A 165 7.08 12.91 21.03
N ARG A 166 7.76 11.75 20.93
CA ARG A 166 7.47 10.78 19.89
C ARG A 166 6.01 10.35 19.96
N THR A 167 5.21 10.86 19.04
CA THR A 167 3.78 10.58 18.93
C THR A 167 3.55 9.60 17.83
N ASN A 168 2.83 8.51 18.11
CA ASN A 168 2.33 7.61 17.10
C ASN A 168 0.89 8.00 16.78
N VAL A 169 0.66 8.52 15.59
CA VAL A 169 -0.66 8.85 15.08
C VAL A 169 -1.07 7.78 14.09
N SER A 170 -2.12 7.03 14.40
CA SER A 170 -2.72 6.06 13.50
C SER A 170 -4.14 6.51 13.14
N VAL A 171 -4.42 6.59 11.84
CA VAL A 171 -5.76 6.93 11.35
C VAL A 171 -6.62 5.67 11.36
N SER A 172 -7.66 5.66 12.18
CA SER A 172 -8.67 4.60 12.15
C SER A 172 -9.65 4.84 11.02
N THR A 173 -9.87 3.84 10.18
CA THR A 173 -10.81 3.92 9.07
C THR A 173 -12.11 3.22 9.42
N LYS A 174 -13.23 3.89 9.20
CA LYS A 174 -14.56 3.31 9.29
C LYS A 174 -15.27 3.45 7.96
N LEU A 175 -15.69 2.32 7.39
CA LEU A 175 -16.54 2.28 6.22
C LEU A 175 -17.98 2.52 6.64
N VAL A 176 -18.66 3.37 5.88
CA VAL A 176 -20.08 3.69 6.07
C VAL A 176 -20.86 3.00 4.97
N ASP A 177 -21.85 2.18 5.34
CA ASP A 177 -22.78 1.55 4.39
C ASP A 177 -23.90 2.51 3.98
N GLU A 178 -24.75 2.07 3.05
CA GLU A 178 -25.88 2.87 2.56
C GLU A 178 -26.93 3.17 3.65
N ALA A 179 -26.92 2.41 4.75
CA ALA A 179 -27.82 2.60 5.89
C ALA A 179 -27.18 3.49 6.99
N GLY A 180 -26.00 4.07 6.75
CA GLY A 180 -25.27 4.89 7.72
C GLY A 180 -24.58 4.11 8.83
N LYS A 181 -24.55 2.76 8.75
CA LYS A 181 -23.87 1.92 9.74
C LYS A 181 -22.37 1.91 9.49
N THR A 182 -21.59 2.13 10.54
CA THR A 182 -20.12 2.16 10.47
C THR A 182 -19.51 0.80 10.82
N THR A 183 -18.53 0.37 10.01
CA THR A 183 -17.73 -0.84 10.27
C THR A 183 -16.27 -0.47 10.33
N GLU A 184 -15.57 -0.85 11.39
CA GLU A 184 -14.12 -0.65 11.50
C GLU A 184 -13.40 -1.53 10.48
N THR A 185 -12.46 -0.94 9.77
CA THR A 185 -11.65 -1.65 8.79
C THR A 185 -10.20 -1.19 8.86
N SER A 186 -9.30 -2.08 8.49
CA SER A 186 -7.88 -1.77 8.35
C SER A 186 -7.49 -1.98 6.89
N THR A 187 -6.99 -0.92 6.26
CA THR A 187 -6.51 -0.96 4.88
C THR A 187 -5.44 -2.04 4.69
N GLY A 188 -4.53 -2.19 5.67
CA GLY A 188 -3.50 -3.22 5.64
C GLY A 188 -4.06 -4.64 5.67
N ILE A 189 -5.05 -4.91 6.53
CA ILE A 189 -5.71 -6.23 6.62
C ILE A 189 -6.50 -6.51 5.34
N ALA A 190 -7.23 -5.52 4.81
CA ALA A 190 -7.98 -5.68 3.57
C ALA A 190 -7.07 -6.04 2.39
N MET A 191 -5.92 -5.36 2.25
CA MET A 191 -4.91 -5.69 1.23
C MET A 191 -4.31 -7.08 1.41
N ALA A 192 -3.97 -7.48 2.65
CA ALA A 192 -3.42 -8.80 2.93
C ALA A 192 -4.41 -9.91 2.57
N LEU A 193 -5.69 -9.75 2.93
CA LEU A 193 -6.74 -10.71 2.58
C LEU A 193 -6.98 -10.79 1.07
N ALA A 194 -6.96 -9.66 0.36
CA ALA A 194 -7.08 -9.63 -1.10
C ALA A 194 -5.91 -10.36 -1.76
N TYR A 195 -4.69 -10.16 -1.26
CA TYR A 195 -3.50 -10.85 -1.76
C TYR A 195 -3.54 -12.36 -1.52
N ILE A 196 -3.90 -12.79 -0.31
CA ILE A 196 -4.04 -14.21 0.05
C ILE A 196 -5.16 -14.85 -0.78
N GLY A 197 -6.31 -14.17 -0.93
CA GLY A 197 -7.43 -14.65 -1.75
C GLY A 197 -7.03 -14.83 -3.22
N GLY A 198 -6.31 -13.88 -3.78
CA GLY A 198 -5.77 -13.96 -5.14
C GLY A 198 -4.79 -15.12 -5.32
N LEU A 199 -3.91 -15.34 -4.34
CA LEU A 199 -2.94 -16.44 -4.37
C LEU A 199 -3.62 -17.81 -4.25
N LEU A 200 -4.63 -17.94 -3.39
CA LEU A 200 -5.44 -19.16 -3.27
C LEU A 200 -6.20 -19.48 -4.57
N MET A 201 -6.77 -18.45 -5.22
CA MET A 201 -7.48 -18.61 -6.49
C MET A 201 -6.55 -19.06 -7.63
N TYR A 202 -5.26 -18.68 -7.54
CA TYR A 202 -4.25 -19.10 -8.50
C TYR A 202 -3.78 -20.55 -8.28
N MET A 203 -3.84 -21.05 -7.03
CA MET A 203 -3.40 -22.40 -6.70
C MET A 203 -4.49 -23.47 -6.94
N LEU A 204 -5.76 -23.08 -7.13
CA LEU A 204 -6.89 -23.98 -7.34
C LEU A 204 -7.12 -24.20 -8.85
#